data_9f64e863c7a46059bd96aca8fceec422
#
_entry.id   9f64e863c7a46059bd96aca8fceec422
#
_cell.length_a   1.000
_cell.length_b   1.000
_cell.length_c   1.000
_cell.angle_alpha   90.00
_cell.angle_beta   90.00
_cell.angle_gamma   90.00
#
_symmetry.space_group_name_H-M   'P 1'
#
loop_
_entity.id
_entity.type
_entity.pdbx_description
1 polymer ?
#
loop_
_entity_poly.entity_id
_entity_poly.type
_entity_poly.pdbx_seq_one_letter_code
_entity_poly.pdbx_strand_id
1 'polypeptide(L)'
;MFVQGTRLVDFTVVQERFTKMLPVGSRILDFGCGSGRDTKYFLEKGYRVEATDGSSELCKLASAFAGIEVKEMLFQDLDASGKYEGIWACSSILHLPKQELLPVIRKMCDALKDNGVIYTSFKYGDFEGERNGRYFTDFTEDTFDKFIKVIQELTIEEEWITSDVRPGRGEEKWLNLILRKIQK
;
A
#
# COMPACT_ATOMS: atom_id res chain seq x y z
N MET A 1 -1.42 -0.73 21.65
CA MET A 1 -0.19 0.07 21.43
C MET A 1 0.06 0.31 19.93
N PHE A 2 0.09 -0.70 19.05
CA PHE A 2 0.29 -0.53 17.59
C PHE A 2 -0.76 0.38 16.94
N VAL A 3 -2.05 0.12 17.14
CA VAL A 3 -3.18 0.82 16.53
C VAL A 3 -3.20 2.33 16.88
N GLN A 4 -3.00 2.66 18.16
CA GLN A 4 -2.99 4.07 18.59
C GLN A 4 -1.78 4.83 18.03
N GLY A 5 -0.60 4.20 18.03
CA GLY A 5 0.63 4.82 17.50
C GLY A 5 0.58 5.11 16.01
N THR A 6 -0.13 4.29 15.22
CA THR A 6 -0.27 4.50 13.77
C THR A 6 -1.35 5.51 13.41
N ARG A 7 -2.44 5.61 14.18
CA ARG A 7 -3.53 6.58 13.92
C ARG A 7 -3.14 8.03 14.14
N LEU A 8 -2.19 8.28 15.04
CA LEU A 8 -1.75 9.63 15.42
C LEU A 8 -0.64 10.20 14.53
N VAL A 9 -0.11 9.39 13.64
CA VAL A 9 0.97 9.82 12.74
C VAL A 9 0.36 10.62 11.59
N ASP A 10 0.89 11.83 11.37
CA ASP A 10 0.56 12.62 10.19
C ASP A 10 1.24 12.01 8.95
N PHE A 11 0.41 11.56 8.03
CA PHE A 11 0.82 10.95 6.76
C PHE A 11 0.25 11.70 5.56
N THR A 12 -0.30 12.88 5.80
CA THR A 12 -1.07 13.68 4.84
C THR A 12 -0.25 13.97 3.57
N VAL A 13 1.02 14.30 3.70
CA VAL A 13 1.88 14.61 2.54
C VAL A 13 1.94 13.44 1.54
N VAL A 14 2.07 12.21 2.02
CA VAL A 14 2.13 11.02 1.17
C VAL A 14 0.75 10.67 0.60
N GLN A 15 -0.28 10.77 1.42
CA GLN A 15 -1.67 10.57 1.00
C GLN A 15 -2.09 11.56 -0.09
N GLU A 16 -1.74 12.84 0.04
CA GLU A 16 -2.01 13.86 -0.97
C GLU A 16 -1.23 13.62 -2.26
N ARG A 17 0.01 13.15 -2.17
CA ARG A 17 0.82 12.81 -3.35
C ARG A 17 0.14 11.71 -4.18
N PHE A 18 -0.40 10.69 -3.53
CA PHE A 18 -1.18 9.64 -4.18
C PHE A 18 -2.52 10.16 -4.74
N THR A 19 -3.28 10.90 -3.95
CA THR A 19 -4.61 11.37 -4.38
C THR A 19 -4.56 12.40 -5.51
N LYS A 20 -3.47 13.15 -5.66
CA LYS A 20 -3.25 14.03 -6.83
C LYS A 20 -3.21 13.27 -8.16
N MET A 21 -2.89 11.97 -8.13
CA MET A 21 -2.88 11.12 -9.33
C MET A 21 -4.25 10.59 -9.71
N LEU A 22 -5.27 10.81 -8.87
CA LEU A 22 -6.59 10.21 -9.00
C LEU A 22 -7.66 11.25 -9.34
N PRO A 23 -8.61 10.93 -10.25
CA PRO A 23 -9.83 11.72 -10.38
C PRO A 23 -10.60 11.81 -9.06
N VAL A 24 -11.31 12.91 -8.86
CA VAL A 24 -12.18 13.10 -7.68
C VAL A 24 -13.24 11.99 -7.62
N GLY A 25 -13.48 11.44 -6.43
CA GLY A 25 -14.47 10.37 -6.22
C GLY A 25 -14.06 8.99 -6.73
N SER A 26 -12.78 8.81 -7.08
CA SER A 26 -12.22 7.51 -7.49
C SER A 26 -12.50 6.42 -6.47
N ARG A 27 -12.52 5.18 -6.93
CA ARG A 27 -12.56 3.99 -6.09
C ARG A 27 -11.14 3.57 -5.71
N ILE A 28 -10.86 3.54 -4.42
CA ILE A 28 -9.58 3.18 -3.84
C ILE A 28 -9.71 1.85 -3.09
N LEU A 29 -8.76 0.94 -3.27
CA LEU A 29 -8.55 -0.19 -2.39
C LEU A 29 -7.45 0.16 -1.39
N ASP A 30 -7.76 0.19 -0.09
CA ASP A 30 -6.77 0.24 0.99
C ASP A 30 -6.39 -1.21 1.35
N PHE A 31 -5.23 -1.63 0.84
CA PHE A 31 -4.78 -3.02 0.79
C PHE A 31 -3.81 -3.32 1.92
N GLY A 32 -4.31 -3.91 3.00
CA GLY A 32 -3.62 -4.06 4.28
C GLY A 32 -3.76 -2.79 5.12
N CYS A 33 -5.01 -2.40 5.40
CA CYS A 33 -5.35 -1.10 5.99
C CYS A 33 -4.93 -0.93 7.46
N GLY A 34 -4.58 -2.01 8.13
CA GLY A 34 -4.13 -2.00 9.52
C GLY A 34 -5.11 -1.31 10.46
N SER A 35 -4.73 -0.14 10.99
CA SER A 35 -5.56 0.62 11.94
C SER A 35 -6.73 1.38 11.33
N GLY A 36 -6.84 1.44 9.99
CA GLY A 36 -7.86 2.18 9.25
C GLY A 36 -7.57 3.69 9.12
N ARG A 37 -6.36 4.16 9.46
CA ARG A 37 -5.96 5.58 9.34
C ARG A 37 -6.17 6.11 7.93
N ASP A 38 -5.61 5.43 6.94
CA ASP A 38 -5.63 5.86 5.55
C ASP A 38 -7.02 5.67 4.93
N THR A 39 -7.69 4.56 5.25
CA THR A 39 -9.10 4.33 4.91
C THR A 39 -9.97 5.53 5.28
N LYS A 40 -9.89 5.96 6.54
CA LYS A 40 -10.67 7.10 7.05
C LYS A 40 -10.32 8.39 6.32
N TYR A 41 -9.03 8.66 6.12
CA TYR A 41 -8.57 9.83 5.39
C TYR A 41 -9.17 9.90 3.98
N PHE A 42 -9.11 8.82 3.21
CA PHE A 42 -9.67 8.81 1.85
C PHE A 42 -11.18 8.97 1.82
N LEU A 43 -11.90 8.38 2.77
CA LEU A 43 -13.35 8.58 2.92
C LEU A 43 -13.70 10.05 3.20
N GLU A 44 -12.99 10.70 4.12
CA GLU A 44 -13.17 12.11 4.46
C GLU A 44 -12.86 13.06 3.28
N LYS A 45 -11.97 12.63 2.37
CA LYS A 45 -11.67 13.34 1.11
C LYS A 45 -12.66 13.05 -0.02
N GLY A 46 -13.70 12.24 0.22
CA GLY A 46 -14.77 11.97 -0.75
C GLY A 46 -14.48 10.84 -1.74
N TYR A 47 -13.47 10.01 -1.48
CA TYR A 47 -13.20 8.81 -2.27
C TYR A 47 -14.11 7.65 -1.87
N ARG A 48 -14.37 6.74 -2.80
CA ARG A 48 -15.06 5.47 -2.51
C ARG A 48 -14.00 4.44 -2.11
N VAL A 49 -14.00 4.04 -0.84
CA VAL A 49 -12.95 3.17 -0.31
C VAL A 49 -13.48 1.78 -0.01
N GLU A 50 -12.78 0.77 -0.49
CA GLU A 50 -12.83 -0.59 0.01
C GLU A 50 -11.53 -0.84 0.77
N ALA A 51 -11.61 -1.50 1.93
CA ALA A 51 -10.46 -1.75 2.77
C ALA A 51 -10.39 -3.23 3.17
N THR A 52 -9.18 -3.75 3.20
CA THR A 52 -8.92 -5.15 3.58
C THR A 52 -7.71 -5.25 4.51
N ASP A 53 -7.71 -6.27 5.35
CA ASP A 53 -6.56 -6.66 6.17
C ASP A 53 -6.58 -8.17 6.41
N GLY A 54 -5.44 -8.79 6.60
CA GLY A 54 -5.34 -10.23 6.89
C GLY A 54 -5.65 -10.60 8.35
N SER A 55 -5.81 -9.62 9.23
CA SER A 55 -6.11 -9.82 10.65
C SER A 55 -7.57 -9.48 10.95
N SER A 56 -8.36 -10.47 11.39
CA SER A 56 -9.75 -10.24 11.79
C SER A 56 -9.90 -9.22 12.91
N GLU A 57 -8.94 -9.14 13.83
CA GLU A 57 -8.93 -8.13 14.89
C GLU A 57 -8.72 -6.72 14.33
N LEU A 58 -7.75 -6.55 13.42
CA LEU A 58 -7.51 -5.26 12.76
C LEU A 58 -8.72 -4.86 11.91
N CYS A 59 -9.34 -5.79 11.19
CA CYS A 59 -10.57 -5.53 10.43
C CYS A 59 -11.69 -4.95 11.31
N LYS A 60 -11.94 -5.53 12.49
CA LYS A 60 -12.93 -5.03 13.45
C LYS A 60 -12.61 -3.63 13.95
N LEU A 61 -11.35 -3.40 14.34
CA LEU A 61 -10.88 -2.10 14.85
C LEU A 61 -10.88 -1.02 13.78
N ALA A 62 -10.49 -1.36 12.55
CA ALA A 62 -10.50 -0.43 11.42
C ALA A 62 -11.93 -0.12 10.96
N SER A 63 -12.82 -1.12 10.92
CA SER A 63 -14.25 -0.91 10.60
C SER A 63 -14.91 0.07 11.56
N ALA A 64 -14.70 -0.13 12.86
CA ALA A 64 -15.25 0.77 13.88
C ALA A 64 -14.67 2.19 13.78
N PHE A 65 -13.39 2.33 13.41
CA PHE A 65 -12.71 3.62 13.30
C PHE A 65 -13.07 4.39 12.02
N ALA A 66 -13.11 3.68 10.88
CA ALA A 66 -13.36 4.29 9.58
C ALA A 66 -14.85 4.44 9.25
N GLY A 67 -15.74 3.68 9.92
CA GLY A 67 -17.18 3.71 9.69
C GLY A 67 -17.62 2.94 8.43
N ILE A 68 -16.81 2.02 7.94
CA ILE A 68 -17.13 1.12 6.84
C ILE A 68 -16.77 -0.31 7.22
N GLU A 69 -17.31 -1.30 6.51
CA GLU A 69 -16.88 -2.68 6.63
C GLU A 69 -15.47 -2.85 6.04
N VAL A 70 -14.53 -3.34 6.85
CA VAL A 70 -13.20 -3.80 6.41
C VAL A 70 -13.24 -5.31 6.28
N LYS A 71 -12.89 -5.82 5.11
CA LYS A 71 -12.94 -7.27 4.81
C LYS A 71 -11.66 -7.96 5.23
N GLU A 72 -11.80 -9.09 5.91
CA GLU A 72 -10.67 -9.99 6.13
C GLU A 72 -10.27 -10.66 4.81
N MET A 73 -9.04 -10.43 4.36
CA MET A 73 -8.53 -10.96 3.11
C MET A 73 -7.00 -10.98 3.12
N LEU A 74 -6.41 -12.10 2.74
CA LEU A 74 -4.99 -12.18 2.49
C LEU A 74 -4.65 -11.51 1.15
N PHE A 75 -3.41 -11.03 1.00
CA PHE A 75 -2.97 -10.38 -0.25
C PHE A 75 -3.09 -11.30 -1.47
N GLN A 76 -2.82 -12.59 -1.28
CA GLN A 76 -2.90 -13.61 -2.32
C GLN A 76 -4.33 -13.86 -2.83
N ASP A 77 -5.35 -13.49 -2.04
CA ASP A 77 -6.76 -13.73 -2.35
C ASP A 77 -7.42 -12.57 -3.14
N LEU A 78 -6.65 -11.52 -3.48
CA LEU A 78 -7.16 -10.44 -4.32
C LEU A 78 -7.61 -11.01 -5.67
N ASP A 79 -8.91 -10.92 -5.93
CA ASP A 79 -9.58 -11.35 -7.17
C ASP A 79 -10.48 -10.21 -7.67
N ALA A 80 -9.90 -9.26 -8.35
CA ALA A 80 -10.58 -8.12 -8.93
C ALA A 80 -9.96 -7.79 -10.30
N SER A 81 -10.77 -7.31 -11.23
CA SER A 81 -10.31 -6.91 -12.56
C SER A 81 -10.90 -5.56 -12.94
N GLY A 82 -10.04 -4.61 -13.30
CA GLY A 82 -10.42 -3.29 -13.80
C GLY A 82 -11.38 -2.52 -12.87
N LYS A 83 -11.21 -2.67 -11.58
CA LYS A 83 -12.18 -2.18 -10.58
C LYS A 83 -11.78 -0.85 -9.95
N TYR A 84 -10.50 -0.64 -9.68
CA TYR A 84 -10.00 0.47 -8.87
C TYR A 84 -9.23 1.49 -9.73
N GLU A 85 -9.41 2.76 -9.46
CA GLU A 85 -8.56 3.82 -9.99
C GLU A 85 -7.25 3.91 -9.18
N GLY A 86 -7.30 3.55 -7.90
CA GLY A 86 -6.13 3.54 -7.03
C GLY A 86 -6.08 2.34 -6.08
N ILE A 87 -4.87 1.84 -5.82
CA ILE A 87 -4.61 0.85 -4.78
C ILE A 87 -3.55 1.44 -3.84
N TRP A 88 -3.87 1.47 -2.56
CA TRP A 88 -2.99 1.96 -1.50
C TRP A 88 -2.50 0.79 -0.66
N ALA A 89 -1.19 0.50 -0.74
CA ALA A 89 -0.53 -0.60 -0.02
C ALA A 89 0.60 -0.04 0.87
N CYS A 90 0.22 0.80 1.83
CA CYS A 90 1.15 1.49 2.71
C CYS A 90 1.72 0.56 3.77
N SER A 91 3.03 0.28 3.70
CA SER A 91 3.73 -0.56 4.68
C SER A 91 3.04 -1.90 4.95
N SER A 92 2.45 -2.49 3.93
CA SER A 92 1.65 -3.71 4.04
C SER A 92 2.26 -4.90 3.29
N ILE A 93 2.39 -4.85 1.98
CA ILE A 93 2.89 -5.98 1.16
C ILE A 93 4.39 -6.27 1.32
N LEU A 94 5.14 -5.40 2.01
CA LEU A 94 6.55 -5.62 2.33
C LEU A 94 6.78 -6.86 3.22
N HIS A 95 5.75 -7.43 3.81
CA HIS A 95 5.83 -8.64 4.64
C HIS A 95 5.75 -9.94 3.82
N LEU A 96 5.72 -9.86 2.50
CA LEU A 96 5.75 -11.01 1.60
C LEU A 96 7.17 -11.25 1.06
N PRO A 97 7.63 -12.53 0.95
CA PRO A 97 8.83 -12.86 0.18
C PRO A 97 8.68 -12.41 -1.28
N LYS A 98 9.80 -12.09 -1.96
CA LYS A 98 9.78 -11.64 -3.37
C LYS A 98 9.02 -12.58 -4.31
N GLN A 99 9.14 -13.90 -4.08
CA GLN A 99 8.44 -14.90 -4.88
C GLN A 99 6.90 -14.86 -4.71
N GLU A 100 6.39 -14.39 -3.56
CA GLU A 100 4.95 -14.18 -3.34
C GLU A 100 4.53 -12.76 -3.68
N LEU A 101 5.40 -11.79 -3.45
CA LEU A 101 5.16 -10.37 -3.71
C LEU A 101 4.86 -10.09 -5.19
N LEU A 102 5.62 -10.72 -6.10
CA LEU A 102 5.45 -10.49 -7.53
C LEU A 102 4.07 -10.93 -8.06
N PRO A 103 3.56 -12.13 -7.76
CA PRO A 103 2.18 -12.50 -8.07
C PRO A 103 1.13 -11.56 -7.48
N VAL A 104 1.34 -11.08 -6.25
CA VAL A 104 0.42 -10.13 -5.60
C VAL A 104 0.41 -8.79 -6.37
N ILE A 105 1.55 -8.24 -6.75
CA ILE A 105 1.60 -7.00 -7.54
C ILE A 105 0.94 -7.19 -8.92
N ARG A 106 1.05 -8.38 -9.56
CA ARG A 106 0.30 -8.69 -10.79
C ARG A 106 -1.21 -8.60 -10.56
N LYS A 107 -1.72 -9.21 -9.50
CA LYS A 107 -3.13 -9.12 -9.12
C LYS A 107 -3.58 -7.68 -8.84
N MET A 108 -2.72 -6.88 -8.20
CA MET A 108 -2.99 -5.45 -8.03
C MET A 108 -3.07 -4.72 -9.38
N CYS A 109 -2.17 -5.03 -10.30
CA CYS A 109 -2.21 -4.49 -11.67
C CYS A 109 -3.50 -4.88 -12.41
N ASP A 110 -3.92 -6.15 -12.31
CA ASP A 110 -5.17 -6.64 -12.92
C ASP A 110 -6.40 -5.95 -12.31
N ALA A 111 -6.37 -5.72 -11.00
CA ALA A 111 -7.44 -5.04 -10.27
C ALA A 111 -7.58 -3.55 -10.61
N LEU A 112 -6.52 -2.90 -11.12
CA LEU A 112 -6.56 -1.52 -11.57
C LEU A 112 -7.31 -1.37 -12.90
N LYS A 113 -8.03 -0.27 -13.02
CA LYS A 113 -8.44 0.27 -14.32
C LYS A 113 -7.22 0.77 -15.10
N ASP A 114 -7.40 0.97 -16.39
CA ASP A 114 -6.39 1.61 -17.23
C ASP A 114 -6.01 2.98 -16.67
N ASN A 115 -4.72 3.31 -16.68
CA ASN A 115 -4.13 4.50 -16.08
C ASN A 115 -4.28 4.59 -14.54
N GLY A 116 -4.79 3.55 -13.88
CA GLY A 116 -4.84 3.48 -12.43
C GLY A 116 -3.46 3.41 -11.79
N VAL A 117 -3.36 3.77 -10.52
CA VAL A 117 -2.09 3.84 -9.80
C VAL A 117 -2.06 2.96 -8.55
N ILE A 118 -0.88 2.43 -8.24
CA ILE A 118 -0.57 1.75 -6.98
C ILE A 118 0.39 2.64 -6.21
N TYR A 119 0.08 2.94 -4.95
CA TYR A 119 1.08 3.36 -3.98
C TYR A 119 1.53 2.17 -3.16
N THR A 120 2.82 2.03 -2.96
CA THR A 120 3.40 1.05 -2.02
C THR A 120 4.67 1.58 -1.38
N SER A 121 5.03 1.03 -0.22
CA SER A 121 6.26 1.41 0.48
C SER A 121 6.96 0.20 1.09
N PHE A 122 8.28 0.25 1.04
CA PHE A 122 9.19 -0.77 1.57
C PHE A 122 10.22 -0.13 2.49
N LYS A 123 10.78 -0.90 3.41
CA LYS A 123 12.00 -0.48 4.08
C LYS A 123 13.11 -0.31 3.06
N TYR A 124 13.91 0.75 3.22
CA TYR A 124 15.03 1.03 2.32
C TYR A 124 16.22 0.13 2.63
N GLY A 125 16.67 -0.64 1.65
CA GLY A 125 17.80 -1.55 1.77
C GLY A 125 17.70 -2.74 0.80
N ASP A 126 18.43 -3.81 1.09
CA ASP A 126 18.50 -5.03 0.28
C ASP A 126 18.21 -6.31 1.08
N PHE A 127 17.74 -6.15 2.31
CA PHE A 127 17.44 -7.27 3.19
C PHE A 127 16.16 -8.01 2.77
N GLU A 128 16.22 -9.33 2.83
CA GLU A 128 15.04 -10.19 2.72
C GLU A 128 15.11 -11.29 3.78
N GLY A 129 14.08 -11.39 4.63
CA GLY A 129 14.03 -12.38 5.70
C GLY A 129 13.21 -11.93 6.91
N GLU A 130 13.37 -12.64 8.01
CA GLU A 130 12.67 -12.33 9.26
C GLU A 130 13.42 -11.32 10.13
N ARG A 131 12.68 -10.31 10.61
CA ARG A 131 13.10 -9.36 11.65
C ARG A 131 12.00 -9.20 12.69
N ASN A 132 12.34 -9.42 13.97
CA ASN A 132 11.40 -9.24 15.09
C ASN A 132 10.07 -9.99 14.91
N GLY A 133 10.14 -11.23 14.42
CA GLY A 133 8.97 -12.10 14.23
C GLY A 133 8.08 -11.76 13.05
N ARG A 134 8.57 -10.94 12.11
CA ARG A 134 7.89 -10.63 10.83
C ARG A 134 8.85 -10.75 9.67
N TYR A 135 8.35 -11.20 8.55
CA TYR A 135 9.11 -11.20 7.30
C TYR A 135 9.17 -9.78 6.72
N PHE A 136 10.31 -9.42 6.15
CA PHE A 136 10.52 -8.16 5.45
C PHE A 136 11.24 -8.39 4.14
N THR A 137 10.78 -7.70 3.12
CA THR A 137 11.45 -7.55 1.83
C THR A 137 11.74 -6.07 1.65
N ASP A 138 13.01 -5.73 1.74
CA ASP A 138 13.49 -4.34 1.57
C ASP A 138 13.87 -4.12 0.10
N PHE A 139 13.81 -2.86 -0.34
CA PHE A 139 14.26 -2.47 -1.67
C PHE A 139 15.02 -1.15 -1.64
N THR A 140 15.99 -1.02 -2.52
CA THR A 140 16.49 0.25 -3.05
C THR A 140 15.78 0.55 -4.37
N GLU A 141 15.96 1.77 -4.92
CA GLU A 141 15.41 2.14 -6.23
C GLU A 141 15.86 1.13 -7.31
N ASP A 142 17.16 0.86 -7.39
CA ASP A 142 17.74 -0.06 -8.37
C ASP A 142 17.22 -1.49 -8.25
N THR A 143 17.05 -1.99 -7.02
CA THR A 143 16.59 -3.38 -6.81
C THR A 143 15.11 -3.51 -7.08
N PHE A 144 14.30 -2.48 -6.77
CA PHE A 144 12.88 -2.49 -7.10
C PHE A 144 12.65 -2.34 -8.60
N ASP A 145 13.37 -1.45 -9.28
CA ASP A 145 13.28 -1.29 -10.74
C ASP A 145 13.54 -2.62 -11.47
N LYS A 146 14.59 -3.33 -11.08
CA LYS A 146 14.90 -4.68 -11.64
C LYS A 146 13.79 -5.69 -11.34
N PHE A 147 13.22 -5.64 -10.13
CA PHE A 147 12.18 -6.55 -9.68
C PHE A 147 10.86 -6.35 -10.43
N ILE A 148 10.44 -5.09 -10.64
CA ILE A 148 9.12 -4.78 -11.23
C ILE A 148 9.10 -4.91 -12.77
N LYS A 149 10.23 -4.82 -13.44
CA LYS A 149 10.35 -4.89 -14.92
C LYS A 149 9.69 -6.09 -15.58
N VAL A 150 9.48 -7.18 -14.83
CA VAL A 150 8.78 -8.37 -15.33
C VAL A 150 7.27 -8.17 -15.50
N ILE A 151 6.71 -7.09 -14.93
CA ILE A 151 5.32 -6.68 -15.10
C ILE A 151 5.30 -5.50 -16.07
N GLN A 152 5.26 -5.81 -17.35
CA GLN A 152 5.37 -4.81 -18.44
C GLN A 152 4.22 -3.80 -18.47
N GLU A 153 3.11 -4.10 -17.79
CA GLU A 153 1.93 -3.25 -17.68
C GLU A 153 2.07 -2.17 -16.59
N LEU A 154 3.13 -2.22 -15.79
CA LEU A 154 3.40 -1.23 -14.75
C LEU A 154 4.66 -0.43 -15.08
N THR A 155 4.60 0.87 -14.82
CA THR A 155 5.77 1.75 -14.84
C THR A 155 5.87 2.49 -13.50
N ILE A 156 7.11 2.74 -13.04
CA ILE A 156 7.37 3.61 -11.90
C ILE A 156 7.12 5.04 -12.36
N GLU A 157 6.12 5.70 -11.78
CA GLU A 157 5.79 7.11 -12.09
C GLU A 157 6.49 8.06 -11.12
N GLU A 158 6.53 7.69 -9.85
CA GLU A 158 7.26 8.42 -8.81
C GLU A 158 7.94 7.44 -7.85
N GLU A 159 9.13 7.82 -7.41
CA GLU A 159 9.86 7.17 -6.32
C GLU A 159 10.54 8.23 -5.44
N TRP A 160 10.52 8.02 -4.13
CA TRP A 160 11.21 8.91 -3.19
C TRP A 160 11.48 8.21 -1.86
N ILE A 161 12.43 8.76 -1.11
CA ILE A 161 12.84 8.25 0.19
C ILE A 161 12.30 9.16 1.30
N THR A 162 11.75 8.55 2.35
CA THR A 162 11.37 9.25 3.58
C THR A 162 12.04 8.64 4.80
N SER A 163 12.13 9.41 5.87
CA SER A 163 12.43 8.87 7.20
C SER A 163 11.16 8.29 7.83
N ASP A 164 11.32 7.35 8.76
CA ASP A 164 10.18 6.84 9.54
C ASP A 164 9.58 7.98 10.37
N VAL A 165 8.29 8.19 10.24
CA VAL A 165 7.56 9.29 10.90
C VAL A 165 7.24 9.00 12.38
N ARG A 166 7.48 7.76 12.84
CA ARG A 166 7.22 7.38 14.24
C ARG A 166 8.32 7.91 15.16
N PRO A 167 7.97 8.37 16.37
CA PRO A 167 8.95 8.85 17.33
C PRO A 167 10.08 7.83 17.60
N GLY A 168 11.34 8.32 17.60
CA GLY A 168 12.52 7.49 17.86
C GLY A 168 12.99 6.59 16.72
N ARG A 169 12.41 6.71 15.51
CA ARG A 169 12.76 5.90 14.33
C ARG A 169 13.24 6.69 13.13
N GLY A 170 13.63 7.94 13.30
CA GLY A 170 14.04 8.82 12.19
C GLY A 170 15.23 8.33 11.35
N GLU A 171 16.05 7.42 11.89
CA GLU A 171 17.15 6.79 11.16
C GLU A 171 16.67 5.71 10.16
N GLU A 172 15.47 5.16 10.37
CA GLU A 172 14.89 4.18 9.46
C GLU A 172 14.39 4.89 8.19
N LYS A 173 14.80 4.40 7.03
CA LYS A 173 14.39 4.94 5.73
C LYS A 173 13.35 4.06 5.07
N TRP A 174 12.49 4.70 4.27
CA TRP A 174 11.45 4.06 3.49
C TRP A 174 11.56 4.46 2.03
N LEU A 175 11.53 3.47 1.14
CA LEU A 175 11.30 3.68 -0.27
C LEU A 175 9.80 3.76 -0.51
N ASN A 176 9.34 4.86 -1.08
CA ASN A 176 7.95 5.08 -1.47
C ASN A 176 7.86 5.07 -2.99
N LEU A 177 6.82 4.46 -3.52
CA LEU A 177 6.64 4.23 -4.94
C LEU A 177 5.20 4.51 -5.36
N ILE A 178 5.03 5.20 -6.48
CA ILE A 178 3.78 5.24 -7.24
C ILE A 178 4.02 4.54 -8.57
N LEU A 179 3.27 3.48 -8.80
CA LEU A 179 3.30 2.71 -10.04
C LEU A 179 2.04 3.03 -10.84
N ARG A 180 2.17 3.23 -12.14
CA ARG A 180 1.03 3.45 -13.04
C ARG A 180 0.83 2.25 -13.96
N LYS A 181 -0.43 1.82 -14.10
CA LYS A 181 -0.82 0.87 -15.14
C LYS A 181 -0.86 1.57 -16.48
N ILE A 182 -0.03 1.11 -17.40
CA ILE A 182 0.00 1.59 -18.80
C ILE A 182 -0.86 0.68 -19.67
N GLN A 183 -1.51 1.27 -20.67
CA GLN A 183 -2.20 0.51 -21.71
C GLN A 183 -1.16 -0.13 -22.63
N LYS A 184 -1.40 -1.37 -23.02
CA LYS A 184 -0.70 -2.03 -24.12
C LYS A 184 -1.32 -1.69 -25.44
#